data_e4cb390fe1f08803adad5c23e4b2b483
#
_entry.id   e4cb390fe1f08803adad5c23e4b2b483
#
_cell.length_a   1.000
_cell.length_b   1.000
_cell.length_c   1.000
_cell.angle_alpha   90.00
_cell.angle_beta   90.00
_cell.angle_gamma   90.00
#
_symmetry.space_group_name_H-M   'P 1'
#
loop_
_entity.id
_entity.type
_entity.pdbx_description
1 polymer ?
#
loop_
_entity_poly.entity_id
_entity_poly.type
_entity_poly.pdbx_seq_one_letter_code
_entity_poly.pdbx_strand_id
1 'polypeptide(L)'
;MLDQFFQLISNTFVLGARFVVPALSILFLLLCVKGLFKFGKRPCVGRLVGTDGQLDYDITAAESTVGRSKICDVRINIGSVSRRGAVITYNEEYGFKITVTGSNEVFVNDVPVDGFAYLEMNDRIRIGGVEFRLLPGVSRDIESSRRVKKKPVGTALLLTAIQVIILLELLFHYQVDIAAQIPVVFLALIAGEWLYFLFRRFRGNIQIEMIGFYLTTFGLAVAASSLPESVLKQFVSAALGMIVFIISGLLFKNIDLTMKLRPFVAGGAVLLLLYNIFFGIQLNGAKNWIAIGTITIQPSELIKYAFIFVGAASLERLISKKYSLFFIGFS
;
A
#
# COMPACT_ATOMS: atom_id res chain seq x y z
N MET A 1 -21.71 -45.60 18.09
CA MET A 1 -20.27 -45.82 17.77
C MET A 1 -19.75 -44.82 16.74
N LEU A 2 -20.40 -44.66 15.58
CA LEU A 2 -20.02 -43.67 14.55
C LEU A 2 -20.06 -42.21 15.12
N ASP A 3 -21.13 -41.86 15.86
CA ASP A 3 -21.27 -40.50 16.42
C ASP A 3 -20.23 -40.19 17.48
N GLN A 4 -19.87 -41.16 18.33
CA GLN A 4 -18.80 -40.99 19.32
C GLN A 4 -17.43 -40.84 18.67
N PHE A 5 -17.19 -41.60 17.59
CA PHE A 5 -15.95 -41.47 16.81
C PHE A 5 -15.87 -40.11 16.11
N PHE A 6 -16.98 -39.64 15.53
CA PHE A 6 -17.05 -38.31 14.91
C PHE A 6 -16.84 -37.16 15.91
N GLN A 7 -17.44 -37.26 17.11
CA GLN A 7 -17.20 -36.31 18.20
C GLN A 7 -15.76 -36.31 18.69
N LEU A 8 -15.13 -37.47 18.76
CA LEU A 8 -13.74 -37.58 19.18
C LEU A 8 -12.82 -36.89 18.15
N ILE A 9 -13.02 -37.11 16.86
CA ILE A 9 -12.27 -36.46 15.77
C ILE A 9 -12.47 -34.94 15.82
N SER A 10 -13.73 -34.49 15.92
CA SER A 10 -14.09 -33.08 16.00
C SER A 10 -13.39 -32.38 17.16
N ASN A 11 -13.50 -32.95 18.37
CA ASN A 11 -12.88 -32.39 19.57
C ASN A 11 -11.35 -32.35 19.47
N THR A 12 -10.74 -33.41 18.91
CA THR A 12 -9.29 -33.45 18.72
C THR A 12 -8.82 -32.42 17.68
N PHE A 13 -9.56 -32.29 16.59
CA PHE A 13 -9.29 -31.30 15.54
C PHE A 13 -9.40 -29.88 16.07
N VAL A 14 -10.51 -29.54 16.76
CA VAL A 14 -10.73 -28.20 17.34
C VAL A 14 -9.66 -27.87 18.36
N LEU A 15 -9.26 -28.83 19.20
CA LEU A 15 -8.18 -28.63 20.16
C LEU A 15 -6.83 -28.35 19.45
N GLY A 16 -6.52 -29.11 18.40
CA GLY A 16 -5.33 -28.91 17.57
C GLY A 16 -5.34 -27.55 16.84
N ALA A 17 -6.48 -27.17 16.25
CA ALA A 17 -6.63 -25.92 15.52
C ALA A 17 -6.32 -24.70 16.39
N ARG A 18 -6.68 -24.73 17.69
CA ARG A 18 -6.38 -23.64 18.66
C ARG A 18 -4.90 -23.31 18.79
N PHE A 19 -4.01 -24.25 18.53
CA PHE A 19 -2.56 -24.04 18.56
C PHE A 19 -1.99 -23.84 17.15
N VAL A 20 -2.49 -24.58 16.18
CA VAL A 20 -2.00 -24.56 14.79
C VAL A 20 -2.32 -23.23 14.11
N VAL A 21 -3.54 -22.71 14.24
CA VAL A 21 -3.95 -21.45 13.60
C VAL A 21 -3.08 -20.27 14.08
N PRO A 22 -2.87 -20.02 15.37
CA PRO A 22 -1.97 -18.95 15.83
C PRO A 22 -0.52 -19.12 15.34
N ALA A 23 0.01 -20.35 15.37
CA ALA A 23 1.37 -20.62 14.91
C ALA A 23 1.55 -20.32 13.41
N LEU A 24 0.63 -20.78 12.56
CA LEU A 24 0.62 -20.49 11.12
C LEU A 24 0.39 -18.99 10.86
N SER A 25 -0.44 -18.32 11.65
CA SER A 25 -0.71 -16.89 11.57
C SER A 25 0.55 -16.06 11.86
N ILE A 26 1.29 -16.40 12.90
CA ILE A 26 2.57 -15.76 13.21
C ILE A 26 3.57 -15.97 12.06
N LEU A 27 3.69 -17.21 11.57
CA LEU A 27 4.56 -17.51 10.43
C LEU A 27 4.16 -16.70 9.18
N PHE A 28 2.86 -16.64 8.88
CA PHE A 28 2.32 -15.87 7.76
C PHE A 28 2.66 -14.37 7.88
N LEU A 29 2.40 -13.77 9.04
CA LEU A 29 2.70 -12.36 9.29
C LEU A 29 4.19 -12.07 9.20
N LEU A 30 5.05 -12.92 9.75
CA LEU A 30 6.51 -12.78 9.63
C LEU A 30 6.96 -12.83 8.16
N LEU A 31 6.39 -13.72 7.35
CA LEU A 31 6.70 -13.81 5.92
C LEU A 31 6.23 -12.56 5.16
N CYS A 32 5.03 -12.03 5.48
CA CYS A 32 4.52 -10.80 4.90
C CYS A 32 5.38 -9.60 5.28
N VAL A 33 5.70 -9.42 6.56
CA VAL A 33 6.56 -8.34 7.07
C VAL A 33 7.96 -8.42 6.43
N LYS A 34 8.57 -9.61 6.41
CA LYS A 34 9.86 -9.81 5.72
C LYS A 34 9.77 -9.46 4.24
N GLY A 35 8.64 -9.74 3.58
CA GLY A 35 8.36 -9.36 2.20
C GLY A 35 8.27 -7.85 2.01
N LEU A 36 7.62 -7.13 2.93
CA LEU A 36 7.52 -5.68 2.92
C LEU A 36 8.87 -4.99 3.05
N PHE A 37 9.71 -5.45 3.98
CA PHE A 37 11.05 -4.86 4.20
C PHE A 37 12.09 -5.28 3.14
N LYS A 38 11.87 -6.37 2.39
CA LYS A 38 12.76 -6.80 1.31
C LYS A 38 12.78 -5.85 0.11
N PHE A 39 11.86 -4.87 0.06
CA PHE A 39 11.78 -3.83 -0.96
C PHE A 39 12.84 -2.72 -0.83
N GLY A 40 13.78 -2.83 0.09
CA GLY A 40 14.70 -1.76 0.48
C GLY A 40 15.85 -1.44 -0.51
N LYS A 41 16.09 -2.24 -1.55
CA LYS A 41 17.05 -1.86 -2.61
C LYS A 41 16.29 -1.57 -3.89
N ARG A 42 16.04 -0.29 -4.13
CA ARG A 42 15.54 0.19 -5.43
C ARG A 42 16.60 -0.14 -6.48
N PRO A 43 16.24 -0.67 -7.66
CA PRO A 43 17.22 -0.94 -8.70
C PRO A 43 17.93 0.37 -9.09
N CYS A 44 19.25 0.32 -9.16
CA CYS A 44 20.03 1.41 -9.72
C CYS A 44 19.79 1.44 -11.23
N VAL A 45 19.14 2.48 -11.71
CA VAL A 45 18.84 2.67 -13.14
C VAL A 45 19.89 3.51 -13.83
N GLY A 46 20.59 4.37 -13.08
CA GLY A 46 21.66 5.23 -13.55
C GLY A 46 22.58 5.62 -12.42
N ARG A 47 23.71 6.23 -12.76
CA ARG A 47 24.67 6.79 -11.81
C ARG A 47 25.05 8.20 -12.21
N LEU A 48 25.14 9.08 -11.20
CA LEU A 48 25.73 10.40 -11.33
C LEU A 48 27.17 10.33 -10.86
N VAL A 49 28.10 10.45 -11.78
CA VAL A 49 29.53 10.42 -11.49
C VAL A 49 30.08 11.84 -11.67
N GLY A 50 30.72 12.39 -10.63
CA GLY A 50 31.39 13.66 -10.71
C GLY A 50 32.57 13.60 -11.71
N THR A 51 32.80 14.69 -12.40
CA THR A 51 33.90 14.80 -13.39
C THR A 51 35.28 14.62 -12.77
N ASP A 52 35.41 14.85 -11.46
CA ASP A 52 36.62 14.60 -10.68
C ASP A 52 36.80 13.14 -10.23
N GLY A 53 35.80 12.28 -10.49
CA GLY A 53 35.78 10.86 -10.13
C GLY A 53 35.63 10.59 -8.62
N GLN A 54 35.53 11.62 -7.76
CA GLN A 54 35.41 11.46 -6.31
C GLN A 54 33.96 11.28 -5.86
N LEU A 55 33.01 11.76 -6.66
CA LEU A 55 31.58 11.69 -6.37
C LEU A 55 30.94 10.65 -7.27
N ASP A 56 30.29 9.66 -6.67
CA ASP A 56 29.58 8.58 -7.38
C ASP A 56 28.29 8.26 -6.62
N TYR A 57 27.14 8.48 -7.25
CA TYR A 57 25.84 8.33 -6.65
C TYR A 57 24.91 7.47 -7.51
N ASP A 58 24.28 6.49 -6.89
CA ASP A 58 23.28 5.67 -7.56
C ASP A 58 21.94 6.43 -7.71
N ILE A 59 21.39 6.43 -8.91
CA ILE A 59 20.02 6.89 -9.18
C ILE A 59 19.11 5.68 -9.18
N THR A 60 18.10 5.72 -8.31
CA THR A 60 17.14 4.62 -8.15
C THR A 60 15.89 4.82 -9.01
N ALA A 61 15.21 3.71 -9.33
CA ALA A 61 14.13 3.60 -10.33
C ALA A 61 12.82 4.33 -10.02
N ALA A 62 12.77 5.39 -9.25
CA ALA A 62 11.55 6.16 -9.09
C ALA A 62 11.87 7.65 -9.10
N GLU A 63 12.45 8.12 -8.02
CA GLU A 63 12.73 9.52 -7.80
C GLU A 63 14.00 9.60 -6.94
N SER A 64 14.96 10.41 -7.36
CA SER A 64 16.18 10.67 -6.61
C SER A 64 16.33 12.17 -6.38
N THR A 65 16.25 12.58 -5.14
CA THR A 65 16.42 13.98 -4.74
C THR A 65 17.89 14.35 -4.69
N VAL A 66 18.26 15.48 -5.29
CA VAL A 66 19.63 15.98 -5.39
C VAL A 66 19.76 17.30 -4.62
N GLY A 67 20.72 17.37 -3.70
CA GLY A 67 20.94 18.61 -2.94
C GLY A 67 21.88 18.44 -1.75
N ARG A 68 22.09 19.55 -0.99
CA ARG A 68 22.98 19.56 0.17
C ARG A 68 22.39 18.94 1.42
N SER A 69 21.08 18.80 1.51
CA SER A 69 20.40 18.26 2.69
C SER A 69 20.79 16.81 2.96
N LYS A 70 20.90 16.45 4.25
CA LYS A 70 21.15 15.06 4.68
C LYS A 70 20.03 14.07 4.27
N ILE A 71 18.85 14.58 3.93
CA ILE A 71 17.70 13.78 3.51
C ILE A 71 17.63 13.56 2.00
N CYS A 72 18.54 14.18 1.20
CA CYS A 72 18.63 13.95 -0.24
C CYS A 72 19.28 12.59 -0.53
N ASP A 73 18.77 11.89 -1.54
CA ASP A 73 19.32 10.62 -2.02
C ASP A 73 20.73 10.82 -2.60
N VAL A 74 20.92 11.89 -3.38
CA VAL A 74 22.20 12.37 -3.90
C VAL A 74 22.63 13.59 -3.08
N ARG A 75 23.47 13.36 -2.08
CA ARG A 75 23.89 14.42 -1.18
C ARG A 75 25.18 15.08 -1.66
N ILE A 76 25.08 16.31 -2.15
CA ILE A 76 26.22 17.14 -2.55
C ILE A 76 26.55 18.10 -1.39
N ASN A 77 27.54 17.78 -0.59
CA ASN A 77 27.88 18.55 0.63
C ASN A 77 28.75 19.78 0.31
N ILE A 78 28.29 20.62 -0.61
CA ILE A 78 28.99 21.86 -1.04
C ILE A 78 28.10 23.06 -0.77
N GLY A 79 28.69 24.15 -0.27
CA GLY A 79 27.95 25.36 0.18
C GLY A 79 27.14 26.04 -0.91
N SER A 80 27.61 26.00 -2.16
CA SER A 80 26.92 26.54 -3.33
C SER A 80 25.68 25.77 -3.77
N VAL A 81 25.47 24.54 -3.28
CA VAL A 81 24.31 23.72 -3.65
C VAL A 81 23.15 23.96 -2.68
N SER A 82 21.96 24.18 -3.20
CA SER A 82 20.73 24.35 -2.43
C SER A 82 20.44 23.11 -1.59
N ARG A 83 19.68 23.25 -0.49
CA ARG A 83 19.28 22.14 0.37
C ARG A 83 18.56 21.03 -0.41
N ARG A 84 17.72 21.42 -1.38
CA ARG A 84 17.13 20.60 -2.44
C ARG A 84 17.29 21.37 -3.73
N GLY A 85 18.16 20.91 -4.64
CA GLY A 85 18.50 21.62 -5.88
C GLY A 85 17.67 21.10 -7.05
N ALA A 86 17.55 19.79 -7.16
CA ALA A 86 16.86 19.14 -8.25
C ALA A 86 16.30 17.78 -7.82
N VAL A 87 15.42 17.24 -8.65
CA VAL A 87 14.90 15.89 -8.55
C VAL A 87 15.11 15.19 -9.89
N ILE A 88 15.69 13.99 -9.87
CA ILE A 88 15.85 13.15 -11.04
C ILE A 88 14.84 12.02 -10.94
N THR A 89 13.95 11.92 -11.93
CA THR A 89 12.96 10.85 -12.07
C THR A 89 13.32 9.96 -13.24
N TYR A 90 13.05 8.67 -13.12
CA TYR A 90 13.19 7.71 -14.20
C TYR A 90 11.85 7.04 -14.50
N ASN A 91 11.49 7.00 -15.77
CA ASN A 91 10.33 6.26 -16.27
C ASN A 91 10.78 5.41 -17.46
N GLU A 92 10.25 4.17 -17.56
CA GLU A 92 10.57 3.27 -18.67
C GLU A 92 10.13 3.82 -20.04
N GLU A 93 9.13 4.70 -20.07
CA GLU A 93 8.56 5.28 -21.30
C GLU A 93 9.34 6.50 -21.77
N TYR A 94 9.78 7.37 -20.85
CA TYR A 94 10.40 8.66 -21.19
C TYR A 94 11.88 8.77 -20.77
N GLY A 95 12.43 7.72 -20.15
CA GLY A 95 13.80 7.75 -19.66
C GLY A 95 14.00 8.63 -18.41
N PHE A 96 15.13 9.31 -18.35
CA PHE A 96 15.48 10.20 -17.24
C PHE A 96 14.96 11.62 -17.48
N LYS A 97 14.48 12.24 -16.40
CA LYS A 97 14.04 13.64 -16.37
C LYS A 97 14.60 14.30 -15.12
N ILE A 98 15.21 15.48 -15.27
CA ILE A 98 15.61 16.33 -14.15
C ILE A 98 14.60 17.47 -14.02
N THR A 99 14.16 17.74 -12.79
CA THR A 99 13.28 18.85 -12.45
C THR A 99 13.97 19.74 -11.43
N VAL A 100 14.05 21.04 -11.70
CA VAL A 100 14.63 22.03 -10.80
C VAL A 100 13.65 22.33 -9.67
N THR A 101 14.09 22.17 -8.42
CA THR A 101 13.22 22.39 -7.24
C THR A 101 13.78 23.46 -6.29
N GLY A 102 15.03 23.82 -6.45
CA GLY A 102 15.73 24.81 -5.60
C GLY A 102 16.02 26.12 -6.33
N SER A 103 16.77 26.98 -5.64
CA SER A 103 17.22 28.25 -6.17
C SER A 103 18.54 28.19 -6.97
N ASN A 104 19.11 26.98 -7.12
CA ASN A 104 20.30 26.82 -7.94
C ASN A 104 19.94 26.74 -9.41
N GLU A 105 20.78 27.34 -10.23
CA GLU A 105 20.76 27.07 -11.65
C GLU A 105 21.24 25.63 -11.92
N VAL A 106 20.49 24.95 -12.72
CA VAL A 106 20.82 23.60 -13.23
C VAL A 106 21.09 23.72 -14.72
N PHE A 107 22.17 23.13 -15.17
CA PHE A 107 22.54 23.10 -16.59
C PHE A 107 22.63 21.65 -17.05
N VAL A 108 22.16 21.38 -18.25
CA VAL A 108 22.33 20.11 -18.96
C VAL A 108 23.07 20.42 -20.27
N ASN A 109 24.26 19.86 -20.44
CA ASN A 109 25.13 20.13 -21.60
C ASN A 109 25.36 21.63 -21.85
N ASP A 110 25.59 22.39 -20.76
CA ASP A 110 25.78 23.85 -20.72
C ASP A 110 24.53 24.66 -21.07
N VAL A 111 23.37 24.03 -21.27
CA VAL A 111 22.07 24.72 -21.48
C VAL A 111 21.37 24.86 -20.13
N PRO A 112 20.96 26.08 -19.72
CA PRO A 112 20.21 26.25 -18.49
C PRO A 112 18.84 25.59 -18.55
N VAL A 113 18.46 24.90 -17.46
CA VAL A 113 17.17 24.21 -17.36
C VAL A 113 16.16 25.10 -16.66
N ASP A 114 15.10 25.49 -17.37
CA ASP A 114 13.95 26.18 -16.77
C ASP A 114 12.81 25.17 -16.52
N GLY A 115 12.61 24.89 -15.23
CA GLY A 115 11.63 23.93 -14.77
C GLY A 115 12.09 22.46 -14.87
N PHE A 116 12.18 21.89 -16.06
CA PHE A 116 12.64 20.52 -16.26
C PHE A 116 13.35 20.29 -17.60
N ALA A 117 14.16 19.23 -17.66
CA ALA A 117 14.78 18.73 -18.90
C ALA A 117 14.79 17.19 -18.91
N TYR A 118 14.71 16.59 -20.10
CA TYR A 118 15.00 15.18 -20.28
C TYR A 118 16.49 14.96 -20.38
N LEU A 119 16.96 13.84 -19.87
CA LEU A 119 18.38 13.49 -19.82
C LEU A 119 18.65 12.23 -20.65
N GLU A 120 19.71 12.26 -21.40
CA GLU A 120 20.26 11.12 -22.09
C GLU A 120 21.50 10.55 -21.36
N MET A 121 21.88 9.33 -21.68
CA MET A 121 23.11 8.77 -21.13
C MET A 121 24.32 9.55 -21.62
N ASN A 122 25.26 9.78 -20.71
CA ASN A 122 26.46 10.63 -20.86
C ASN A 122 26.23 12.14 -20.83
N ASP A 123 25.00 12.62 -20.63
CA ASP A 123 24.75 14.05 -20.42
C ASP A 123 25.55 14.60 -19.24
N ARG A 124 26.07 15.81 -19.44
CA ARG A 124 26.73 16.62 -18.40
C ARG A 124 25.69 17.45 -17.66
N ILE A 125 25.62 17.24 -16.35
CA ILE A 125 24.66 17.92 -15.49
C ILE A 125 25.43 18.76 -14.48
N ARG A 126 25.24 20.08 -14.48
CA ARG A 126 25.87 20.99 -13.53
C ARG A 126 24.83 21.54 -12.56
N ILE A 127 25.09 21.33 -11.26
CA ILE A 127 24.19 21.77 -10.17
C ILE A 127 25.02 22.52 -9.14
N GLY A 128 24.74 23.82 -8.95
CA GLY A 128 25.44 24.66 -7.98
C GLY A 128 26.95 24.69 -8.16
N GLY A 129 27.43 24.61 -9.42
CA GLY A 129 28.86 24.63 -9.77
C GLY A 129 29.54 23.23 -9.74
N VAL A 130 28.83 22.19 -9.35
CA VAL A 130 29.34 20.78 -9.40
C VAL A 130 28.87 20.12 -10.66
N GLU A 131 29.79 19.53 -11.40
CA GLU A 131 29.51 18.86 -12.67
C GLU A 131 29.49 17.34 -12.51
N PHE A 132 28.43 16.73 -13.04
CA PHE A 132 28.22 15.28 -13.06
C PHE A 132 27.99 14.80 -14.47
N ARG A 133 28.28 13.51 -14.68
CA ARG A 133 27.91 12.78 -15.88
C ARG A 133 26.93 11.68 -15.55
N LEU A 134 25.82 11.60 -16.29
CA LEU A 134 24.85 10.53 -16.16
C LEU A 134 25.36 9.28 -16.85
N LEU A 135 25.65 8.24 -16.09
CA LEU A 135 26.13 6.96 -16.59
C LEU A 135 25.07 5.85 -16.39
N PRO A 136 25.10 4.78 -17.20
CA PRO A 136 24.22 3.65 -16.98
C PRO A 136 24.50 2.99 -15.62
N GLY A 137 23.43 2.53 -14.97
CA GLY A 137 23.55 1.77 -13.72
C GLY A 137 24.41 0.53 -13.91
N VAL A 138 25.20 0.16 -12.90
CA VAL A 138 26.07 -1.02 -12.98
C VAL A 138 25.22 -2.27 -13.01
N SER A 139 25.38 -3.10 -14.02
CA SER A 139 24.61 -4.32 -14.30
C SER A 139 24.59 -5.35 -13.16
N ARG A 140 25.50 -5.26 -12.18
CA ARG A 140 25.54 -6.17 -11.02
C ARG A 140 24.25 -6.12 -10.18
N ASP A 141 23.61 -4.97 -10.09
CA ASP A 141 22.35 -4.85 -9.34
C ASP A 141 21.12 -5.15 -10.20
N ILE A 142 21.22 -4.98 -11.53
CA ILE A 142 20.16 -5.38 -12.47
C ILE A 142 20.05 -6.91 -12.53
N GLU A 143 21.17 -7.63 -12.55
CA GLU A 143 21.18 -9.10 -12.49
C GLU A 143 20.73 -9.65 -11.14
N SER A 144 21.09 -8.99 -10.02
CA SER A 144 20.57 -9.37 -8.69
C SER A 144 19.08 -9.06 -8.52
N SER A 145 18.60 -8.02 -9.17
CA SER A 145 17.15 -7.67 -9.22
C SER A 145 16.38 -8.57 -10.20
N ARG A 146 17.01 -9.10 -11.23
CA ARG A 146 16.47 -10.15 -12.12
C ARG A 146 16.49 -11.55 -11.50
N ARG A 147 17.30 -11.81 -10.46
CA ARG A 147 17.18 -13.06 -9.71
C ARG A 147 15.77 -13.14 -9.16
N VAL A 148 14.98 -13.85 -9.96
CA VAL A 148 13.63 -14.37 -9.71
C VAL A 148 13.11 -13.92 -8.35
N LYS A 149 12.37 -12.80 -8.31
CA LYS A 149 11.48 -12.50 -7.18
C LYS A 149 10.63 -13.75 -7.02
N LYS A 150 10.96 -14.63 -6.05
CA LYS A 150 10.15 -15.81 -5.76
C LYS A 150 8.73 -15.29 -5.61
N LYS A 151 7.87 -15.72 -6.53
CA LYS A 151 6.45 -15.37 -6.48
C LYS A 151 5.96 -15.75 -5.08
N PRO A 152 5.22 -14.90 -4.37
CA PRO A 152 4.78 -15.18 -3.00
C PRO A 152 3.64 -16.23 -2.95
N VAL A 153 3.70 -17.21 -3.87
CA VAL A 153 2.71 -18.32 -3.95
C VAL A 153 2.68 -19.13 -2.67
N GLY A 154 3.85 -19.39 -2.06
CA GLY A 154 3.91 -20.11 -0.79
C GLY A 154 3.21 -19.37 0.35
N THR A 155 3.28 -18.04 0.38
CA THR A 155 2.58 -17.22 1.38
C THR A 155 1.06 -17.22 1.12
N ALA A 156 0.63 -17.18 -0.15
CA ALA A 156 -0.78 -17.30 -0.51
C ALA A 156 -1.35 -18.69 -0.14
N LEU A 157 -0.61 -19.76 -0.41
CA LEU A 157 -1.01 -21.12 0.00
C LEU A 157 -1.11 -21.25 1.52
N LEU A 158 -0.20 -20.62 2.27
CA LEU A 158 -0.25 -20.60 3.72
C LEU A 158 -1.51 -19.86 4.23
N LEU A 159 -1.88 -18.75 3.61
CA LEU A 159 -3.12 -18.04 3.91
C LEU A 159 -4.34 -18.93 3.65
N THR A 160 -4.41 -19.56 2.47
CA THR A 160 -5.48 -20.52 2.15
C THR A 160 -5.55 -21.67 3.15
N ALA A 161 -4.42 -22.19 3.61
CA ALA A 161 -4.40 -23.24 4.63
C ALA A 161 -5.01 -22.76 5.95
N ILE A 162 -4.67 -21.55 6.40
CA ILE A 162 -5.28 -20.94 7.59
C ILE A 162 -6.79 -20.80 7.42
N GLN A 163 -7.25 -20.31 6.27
CA GLN A 163 -8.67 -20.12 5.95
C GLN A 163 -9.44 -21.46 5.99
N VAL A 164 -8.85 -22.51 5.40
CA VAL A 164 -9.47 -23.86 5.40
C VAL A 164 -9.54 -24.44 6.81
N ILE A 165 -8.49 -24.28 7.62
CA ILE A 165 -8.49 -24.78 9.01
C ILE A 165 -9.58 -24.06 9.83
N ILE A 166 -9.68 -22.73 9.71
CA ILE A 166 -10.73 -21.95 10.38
C ILE A 166 -12.13 -22.37 9.90
N LEU A 167 -12.31 -22.55 8.60
CA LEU A 167 -13.58 -23.03 8.04
C LEU A 167 -13.96 -24.39 8.63
N LEU A 168 -13.03 -25.34 8.66
CA LEU A 168 -13.28 -26.66 9.24
C LEU A 168 -13.60 -26.57 10.73
N GLU A 169 -12.90 -25.72 11.50
CA GLU A 169 -13.19 -25.50 12.91
C GLU A 169 -14.64 -24.99 13.11
N LEU A 170 -15.06 -24.02 12.28
CA LEU A 170 -16.43 -23.50 12.33
C LEU A 170 -17.47 -24.57 11.95
N LEU A 171 -17.20 -25.37 10.93
CA LEU A 171 -18.11 -26.44 10.50
C LEU A 171 -18.26 -27.55 11.54
N PHE A 172 -17.19 -27.88 12.28
CA PHE A 172 -17.27 -28.83 13.38
C PHE A 172 -17.99 -28.27 14.62
N HIS A 173 -18.01 -26.95 14.77
CA HIS A 173 -18.65 -26.31 15.91
C HIS A 173 -20.15 -26.09 15.73
N TYR A 174 -20.61 -25.81 14.51
CA TYR A 174 -22.01 -25.51 14.22
C TYR A 174 -22.74 -26.68 13.57
N GLN A 175 -24.03 -26.91 13.98
CA GLN A 175 -24.89 -27.83 13.29
C GLN A 175 -25.25 -27.30 11.89
N VAL A 176 -25.40 -28.24 10.94
CA VAL A 176 -25.46 -28.00 9.49
C VAL A 176 -26.52 -26.98 9.04
N ASP A 177 -27.63 -26.86 9.74
CA ASP A 177 -28.77 -26.02 9.32
C ASP A 177 -28.51 -24.50 9.48
N ILE A 178 -27.73 -24.09 10.50
CA ILE A 178 -27.41 -22.68 10.75
C ILE A 178 -26.15 -22.30 9.98
N ALA A 179 -25.32 -23.25 9.63
CA ALA A 179 -23.97 -23.05 9.10
C ALA A 179 -23.89 -22.97 7.56
N ALA A 180 -24.99 -23.11 6.81
CA ALA A 180 -24.96 -23.20 5.33
C ALA A 180 -24.32 -21.98 4.64
N GLN A 181 -24.40 -20.79 5.24
CA GLN A 181 -23.80 -19.57 4.70
C GLN A 181 -22.28 -19.51 4.93
N ILE A 182 -21.75 -20.11 5.98
CA ILE A 182 -20.34 -20.03 6.37
C ILE A 182 -19.41 -20.60 5.29
N PRO A 183 -19.59 -21.85 4.80
CA PRO A 183 -18.73 -22.39 3.77
C PRO A 183 -18.81 -21.61 2.46
N VAL A 184 -19.99 -21.12 2.09
CA VAL A 184 -20.18 -20.32 0.87
C VAL A 184 -19.34 -19.04 0.94
N VAL A 185 -19.39 -18.34 2.07
CA VAL A 185 -18.65 -17.09 2.29
C VAL A 185 -17.14 -17.31 2.30
N PHE A 186 -16.66 -18.35 3.00
CA PHE A 186 -15.23 -18.65 3.04
C PHE A 186 -14.70 -19.12 1.68
N LEU A 187 -15.43 -19.95 0.97
CA LEU A 187 -15.07 -20.40 -0.39
C LEU A 187 -15.07 -19.22 -1.37
N ALA A 188 -16.04 -18.29 -1.26
CA ALA A 188 -16.08 -17.07 -2.07
C ALA A 188 -14.90 -16.16 -1.75
N LEU A 189 -14.51 -16.03 -0.47
CA LEU A 189 -13.32 -15.27 -0.06
C LEU A 189 -12.05 -15.86 -0.67
N ILE A 190 -11.84 -17.19 -0.54
CA ILE A 190 -10.68 -17.89 -1.10
C ILE A 190 -10.66 -17.75 -2.63
N ALA A 191 -11.80 -17.96 -3.29
CA ALA A 191 -11.90 -17.81 -4.74
C ALA A 191 -11.58 -16.39 -5.21
N GLY A 192 -12.12 -15.36 -4.54
CA GLY A 192 -11.86 -13.96 -4.83
C GLY A 192 -10.38 -13.58 -4.61
N GLU A 193 -9.77 -14.09 -3.55
CA GLU A 193 -8.34 -13.93 -3.25
C GLU A 193 -7.47 -14.51 -4.36
N TRP A 194 -7.69 -15.77 -4.74
CA TRP A 194 -6.94 -16.42 -5.82
C TRP A 194 -7.17 -15.76 -7.17
N LEU A 195 -8.41 -15.35 -7.48
CA LEU A 195 -8.71 -14.61 -8.70
C LEU A 195 -7.92 -13.30 -8.75
N TYR A 196 -7.87 -12.56 -7.64
CA TYR A 196 -7.08 -11.33 -7.53
C TYR A 196 -5.58 -11.60 -7.72
N PHE A 197 -5.02 -12.61 -7.06
CA PHE A 197 -3.59 -12.94 -7.19
C PHE A 197 -3.22 -13.41 -8.59
N LEU A 198 -4.09 -14.17 -9.25
CA LEU A 198 -3.92 -14.59 -10.64
C LEU A 198 -3.99 -13.39 -11.60
N PHE A 199 -4.96 -12.49 -11.40
CA PHE A 199 -5.06 -11.26 -12.18
C PHE A 199 -3.80 -10.40 -12.05
N ARG A 200 -3.30 -10.24 -10.83
CA ARG A 200 -2.03 -9.57 -10.56
C ARG A 200 -0.81 -10.36 -11.02
N ARG A 201 -0.99 -11.61 -11.48
CA ARG A 201 0.09 -12.56 -11.85
C ARG A 201 1.18 -12.66 -10.78
N PHE A 202 0.86 -12.46 -9.51
CA PHE A 202 1.80 -12.34 -8.39
C PHE A 202 2.92 -11.32 -8.64
N ARG A 203 2.63 -10.28 -9.45
CA ARG A 203 3.59 -9.20 -9.74
C ARG A 203 3.49 -8.08 -8.71
N GLY A 204 4.63 -7.50 -8.39
CA GLY A 204 4.73 -6.40 -7.43
C GLY A 204 4.71 -6.86 -5.98
N ASN A 205 4.50 -5.90 -5.09
CA ASN A 205 4.34 -6.15 -3.65
C ASN A 205 2.86 -6.38 -3.35
N ILE A 206 2.46 -7.64 -3.14
CA ILE A 206 1.08 -8.04 -2.80
C ILE A 206 0.94 -8.42 -1.33
N GLN A 207 1.94 -8.15 -0.49
CA GLN A 207 1.92 -8.52 0.92
C GLN A 207 0.88 -7.74 1.71
N ILE A 208 0.63 -6.48 1.34
CA ILE A 208 -0.40 -5.65 2.00
C ILE A 208 -1.79 -6.21 1.71
N GLU A 209 -2.05 -6.57 0.46
CA GLU A 209 -3.30 -7.20 0.05
C GLU A 209 -3.50 -8.57 0.74
N MET A 210 -2.43 -9.38 0.85
CA MET A 210 -2.48 -10.64 1.60
C MET A 210 -2.83 -10.42 3.08
N ILE A 211 -2.27 -9.40 3.72
CA ILE A 211 -2.63 -9.02 5.09
C ILE A 211 -4.09 -8.58 5.16
N GLY A 212 -4.58 -7.84 4.17
CA GLY A 212 -5.99 -7.44 4.06
C GLY A 212 -6.92 -8.65 4.02
N PHE A 213 -6.65 -9.65 3.17
CA PHE A 213 -7.42 -10.90 3.11
C PHE A 213 -7.33 -11.70 4.40
N TYR A 214 -6.15 -11.75 5.02
CA TYR A 214 -5.95 -12.40 6.30
C TYR A 214 -6.82 -11.76 7.41
N LEU A 215 -6.82 -10.44 7.53
CA LEU A 215 -7.65 -9.72 8.50
C LEU A 215 -9.15 -9.91 8.23
N THR A 216 -9.54 -9.92 6.95
CA THR A 216 -10.92 -10.23 6.53
C THR A 216 -11.33 -11.62 6.97
N THR A 217 -10.44 -12.62 6.85
CA THR A 217 -10.69 -14.00 7.30
C THR A 217 -11.02 -14.05 8.78
N PHE A 218 -10.21 -13.39 9.62
CA PHE A 218 -10.47 -13.35 11.07
C PHE A 218 -11.74 -12.56 11.42
N GLY A 219 -11.99 -11.44 10.74
CA GLY A 219 -13.23 -10.68 10.91
C GLY A 219 -14.47 -11.52 10.61
N LEU A 220 -14.44 -12.31 9.52
CA LEU A 220 -15.52 -13.23 9.17
C LEU A 220 -15.63 -14.41 10.13
N ALA A 221 -14.50 -14.94 10.62
CA ALA A 221 -14.51 -16.00 11.63
C ALA A 221 -15.17 -15.55 12.94
N VAL A 222 -14.84 -14.34 13.40
CA VAL A 222 -15.48 -13.75 14.59
C VAL A 222 -16.97 -13.51 14.35
N ALA A 223 -17.34 -12.97 13.19
CA ALA A 223 -18.74 -12.76 12.83
C ALA A 223 -19.52 -14.10 12.77
N ALA A 224 -18.92 -15.15 12.19
CA ALA A 224 -19.47 -16.49 12.14
C ALA A 224 -19.67 -17.09 13.53
N SER A 225 -18.73 -16.85 14.45
CA SER A 225 -18.81 -17.36 15.82
C SER A 225 -19.84 -16.61 16.68
N SER A 226 -20.07 -15.30 16.43
CA SER A 226 -20.93 -14.47 17.26
C SER A 226 -22.35 -14.39 16.73
N LEU A 227 -22.54 -14.25 15.42
CA LEU A 227 -23.82 -14.07 14.73
C LEU A 227 -23.78 -14.72 13.34
N PRO A 228 -23.93 -16.04 13.24
CA PRO A 228 -23.84 -16.79 11.97
C PRO A 228 -24.73 -16.22 10.86
N GLU A 229 -25.93 -15.76 11.20
CA GLU A 229 -26.90 -15.17 10.26
C GLU A 229 -26.40 -13.85 9.61
N SER A 230 -25.44 -13.16 10.23
CA SER A 230 -24.90 -11.89 9.74
C SER A 230 -23.67 -12.06 8.83
N VAL A 231 -23.13 -13.28 8.71
CA VAL A 231 -21.85 -13.54 8.02
C VAL A 231 -21.88 -13.09 6.56
N LEU A 232 -22.99 -13.33 5.86
CA LEU A 232 -23.15 -12.89 4.47
C LEU A 232 -23.12 -11.36 4.34
N LYS A 233 -23.78 -10.65 5.25
CA LYS A 233 -23.76 -9.16 5.27
C LYS A 233 -22.36 -8.63 5.56
N GLN A 234 -21.65 -9.25 6.51
CA GLN A 234 -20.27 -8.92 6.84
C GLN A 234 -19.33 -9.19 5.65
N PHE A 235 -19.52 -10.31 4.95
CA PHE A 235 -18.73 -10.62 3.74
C PHE A 235 -18.92 -9.57 2.65
N VAL A 236 -20.17 -9.18 2.36
CA VAL A 236 -20.46 -8.13 1.35
C VAL A 236 -19.79 -6.81 1.74
N SER A 237 -19.88 -6.42 3.01
CA SER A 237 -19.22 -5.19 3.50
C SER A 237 -17.69 -5.27 3.38
N ALA A 238 -17.10 -6.41 3.74
CA ALA A 238 -15.66 -6.64 3.62
C ALA A 238 -15.20 -6.65 2.16
N ALA A 239 -15.97 -7.29 1.27
CA ALA A 239 -15.69 -7.32 -0.17
C ALA A 239 -15.73 -5.91 -0.78
N LEU A 240 -16.72 -5.09 -0.42
CA LEU A 240 -16.78 -3.68 -0.84
C LEU A 240 -15.58 -2.90 -0.32
N GLY A 241 -15.19 -3.07 0.94
CA GLY A 241 -14.00 -2.46 1.52
C GLY A 241 -12.72 -2.87 0.77
N MET A 242 -12.59 -4.14 0.42
CA MET A 242 -11.45 -4.65 -0.35
C MET A 242 -11.41 -4.05 -1.77
N ILE A 243 -12.56 -3.92 -2.44
CA ILE A 243 -12.66 -3.27 -3.76
C ILE A 243 -12.20 -1.81 -3.67
N VAL A 244 -12.68 -1.06 -2.68
CA VAL A 244 -12.27 0.34 -2.45
C VAL A 244 -10.77 0.42 -2.18
N PHE A 245 -10.21 -0.49 -1.37
CA PHE A 245 -8.77 -0.56 -1.11
C PHE A 245 -7.94 -0.79 -2.39
N ILE A 246 -8.37 -1.74 -3.24
CA ILE A 246 -7.71 -2.04 -4.52
C ILE A 246 -7.79 -0.83 -5.47
N ILE A 247 -8.96 -0.22 -5.62
CA ILE A 247 -9.16 0.97 -6.47
C ILE A 247 -8.26 2.10 -6.01
N SER A 248 -8.17 2.34 -4.71
CA SER A 248 -7.30 3.39 -4.15
C SER A 248 -5.83 3.12 -4.42
N GLY A 249 -5.39 1.87 -4.31
CA GLY A 249 -4.03 1.47 -4.68
C GLY A 249 -3.72 1.68 -6.17
N LEU A 250 -4.73 1.60 -7.05
CA LEU A 250 -4.59 1.92 -8.46
C LEU A 250 -4.56 3.44 -8.71
N LEU A 251 -5.41 4.20 -8.01
CA LEU A 251 -5.44 5.66 -8.11
C LEU A 251 -4.11 6.29 -7.67
N PHE A 252 -3.53 5.82 -6.56
CA PHE A 252 -2.25 6.34 -6.07
C PHE A 252 -1.06 6.08 -7.01
N LYS A 253 -1.17 5.20 -7.99
CA LYS A 253 -0.16 5.04 -9.04
C LYS A 253 -0.11 6.20 -10.01
N ASN A 254 -1.23 6.88 -10.21
CA ASN A 254 -1.33 8.06 -11.07
C ASN A 254 -1.43 9.31 -10.19
N ILE A 255 -0.28 9.93 -9.91
CA ILE A 255 -0.16 11.10 -9.03
C ILE A 255 -1.00 12.27 -9.56
N ASP A 256 -1.01 12.51 -10.88
CA ASP A 256 -1.75 13.63 -11.47
C ASP A 256 -3.26 13.47 -11.27
N LEU A 257 -3.79 12.25 -11.45
CA LEU A 257 -5.19 11.94 -11.20
C LEU A 257 -5.53 12.08 -9.72
N THR A 258 -4.66 11.58 -8.85
CA THR A 258 -4.82 11.67 -7.39
C THR A 258 -4.87 13.12 -6.93
N MET A 259 -3.99 13.98 -7.46
CA MET A 259 -4.00 15.41 -7.15
C MET A 259 -5.26 16.12 -7.66
N LYS A 260 -5.77 15.75 -8.86
CA LYS A 260 -7.02 16.31 -9.40
C LYS A 260 -8.24 15.90 -8.58
N LEU A 261 -8.27 14.66 -8.08
CA LEU A 261 -9.38 14.14 -7.27
C LEU A 261 -9.39 14.68 -5.84
N ARG A 262 -8.26 15.13 -5.32
CA ARG A 262 -8.11 15.60 -3.94
C ARG A 262 -9.18 16.60 -3.49
N PRO A 263 -9.46 17.71 -4.20
CA PRO A 263 -10.46 18.69 -3.74
C PRO A 263 -11.88 18.10 -3.72
N PHE A 264 -12.19 17.19 -4.64
CA PHE A 264 -13.51 16.54 -4.68
C PHE A 264 -13.70 15.57 -3.52
N VAL A 265 -12.66 14.80 -3.18
CA VAL A 265 -12.68 13.88 -2.03
C VAL A 265 -12.77 14.67 -0.72
N ALA A 266 -12.00 15.76 -0.58
CA ALA A 266 -12.09 16.64 0.57
C ALA A 266 -13.47 17.29 0.72
N GLY A 267 -14.03 17.85 -0.36
CA GLY A 267 -15.36 18.43 -0.39
C GLY A 267 -16.45 17.41 -0.06
N GLY A 268 -16.37 16.22 -0.63
CA GLY A 268 -17.28 15.11 -0.33
C GLY A 268 -17.25 14.70 1.15
N ALA A 269 -16.06 14.63 1.75
CA ALA A 269 -15.92 14.33 3.19
C ALA A 269 -16.56 15.40 4.07
N VAL A 270 -16.37 16.68 3.74
CA VAL A 270 -17.02 17.79 4.47
C VAL A 270 -18.53 17.74 4.32
N LEU A 271 -19.05 17.50 3.09
CA LEU A 271 -20.49 17.36 2.86
C LEU A 271 -21.09 16.18 3.63
N LEU A 272 -20.37 15.04 3.66
CA LEU A 272 -20.79 13.86 4.42
C LEU A 272 -20.81 14.13 5.93
N LEU A 273 -19.84 14.90 6.44
CA LEU A 273 -19.80 15.32 7.84
C LEU A 273 -21.00 16.22 8.18
N LEU A 274 -21.26 17.23 7.35
CA LEU A 274 -22.40 18.12 7.52
C LEU A 274 -23.72 17.34 7.45
N TYR A 275 -23.86 16.44 6.49
CA TYR A 275 -25.04 15.58 6.40
C TYR A 275 -25.25 14.76 7.68
N ASN A 276 -24.18 14.19 8.23
CA ASN A 276 -24.25 13.42 9.47
C ASN A 276 -24.71 14.27 10.69
N ILE A 277 -24.26 15.52 10.76
CA ILE A 277 -24.66 16.44 11.85
C ILE A 277 -26.18 16.70 11.80
N PHE A 278 -26.74 16.94 10.62
CA PHE A 278 -28.15 17.27 10.47
C PHE A 278 -29.06 16.04 10.47
N PHE A 279 -28.68 14.98 9.76
CA PHE A 279 -29.53 13.82 9.46
C PHE A 279 -29.08 12.52 10.13
N GLY A 280 -28.00 12.55 10.93
CA GLY A 280 -27.49 11.36 11.62
C GLY A 280 -28.50 10.80 12.60
N ILE A 281 -28.65 9.48 12.65
CA ILE A 281 -29.44 8.75 13.62
C ILE A 281 -28.61 8.37 14.85
N GLN A 282 -29.28 8.25 15.99
CA GLN A 282 -28.64 7.84 17.24
C GLN A 282 -28.75 6.33 17.40
N LEU A 283 -27.57 5.64 17.44
CA LEU A 283 -27.46 4.23 17.77
C LEU A 283 -26.46 4.10 18.92
N ASN A 284 -26.80 3.30 19.93
CA ASN A 284 -25.94 3.05 21.09
C ASN A 284 -25.42 4.33 21.79
N GLY A 285 -26.29 5.38 21.88
CA GLY A 285 -25.92 6.63 22.53
C GLY A 285 -25.14 7.64 21.69
N ALA A 286 -24.69 7.29 20.46
CA ALA A 286 -23.95 8.16 19.58
C ALA A 286 -24.73 8.50 18.31
N LYS A 287 -24.81 9.81 17.96
CA LYS A 287 -25.46 10.32 16.74
C LYS A 287 -24.47 10.31 15.56
N ASN A 288 -23.98 9.11 15.20
CA ASN A 288 -22.90 8.96 14.22
C ASN A 288 -23.26 8.03 13.05
N TRP A 289 -24.54 7.70 12.86
CA TRP A 289 -24.97 6.72 11.89
C TRP A 289 -25.92 7.33 10.87
N ILE A 290 -25.85 6.84 9.64
CA ILE A 290 -26.81 7.13 8.56
C ILE A 290 -27.45 5.82 8.17
N ALA A 291 -28.80 5.77 8.16
CA ALA A 291 -29.55 4.62 7.67
C ALA A 291 -29.88 4.81 6.18
N ILE A 292 -29.53 3.82 5.36
CA ILE A 292 -29.90 3.74 3.96
C ILE A 292 -30.65 2.43 3.77
N GLY A 293 -31.98 2.48 3.89
CA GLY A 293 -32.82 1.28 3.90
C GLY A 293 -32.51 0.42 5.14
N THR A 294 -32.10 -0.83 4.92
CA THR A 294 -31.76 -1.79 5.99
C THR A 294 -30.29 -1.75 6.40
N ILE A 295 -29.48 -0.90 5.75
CA ILE A 295 -28.03 -0.80 6.01
C ILE A 295 -27.77 0.49 6.79
N THR A 296 -26.99 0.39 7.86
CA THR A 296 -26.47 1.53 8.59
C THR A 296 -24.98 1.72 8.28
N ILE A 297 -24.61 2.94 7.94
CA ILE A 297 -23.22 3.31 7.63
C ILE A 297 -22.77 4.36 8.64
N GLN A 298 -21.55 4.23 9.12
CA GLN A 298 -20.93 5.22 9.97
C GLN A 298 -20.09 6.18 9.10
N PRO A 299 -20.51 7.43 8.89
CA PRO A 299 -19.81 8.39 8.04
C PRO A 299 -18.36 8.65 8.43
N SER A 300 -18.07 8.59 9.73
CA SER A 300 -16.71 8.80 10.23
C SER A 300 -15.68 7.82 9.65
N GLU A 301 -16.08 6.59 9.31
CA GLU A 301 -15.17 5.62 8.69
C GLU A 301 -14.80 6.05 7.26
N LEU A 302 -15.78 6.56 6.50
CA LEU A 302 -15.52 7.09 5.15
C LEU A 302 -14.71 8.39 5.20
N ILE A 303 -14.95 9.24 6.20
CA ILE A 303 -14.21 10.49 6.40
C ILE A 303 -12.75 10.20 6.75
N LYS A 304 -12.47 9.22 7.61
CA LYS A 304 -11.08 8.78 7.89
C LYS A 304 -10.36 8.36 6.63
N TYR A 305 -11.06 7.61 5.77
CA TYR A 305 -10.50 7.18 4.50
C TYR A 305 -10.21 8.36 3.56
N ALA A 306 -11.16 9.30 3.44
CA ALA A 306 -10.97 10.53 2.68
C ALA A 306 -9.81 11.36 3.22
N PHE A 307 -9.64 11.44 4.54
CA PHE A 307 -8.53 12.14 5.19
C PHE A 307 -7.17 11.53 4.82
N ILE A 308 -7.06 10.19 4.86
CA ILE A 308 -5.84 9.48 4.44
C ILE A 308 -5.53 9.76 2.96
N PHE A 309 -6.56 9.71 2.08
CA PHE A 309 -6.41 9.99 0.66
C PHE A 309 -5.91 11.42 0.40
N VAL A 310 -6.57 12.42 1.01
CA VAL A 310 -6.21 13.84 0.88
C VAL A 310 -4.82 14.11 1.46
N GLY A 311 -4.48 13.49 2.60
CA GLY A 311 -3.16 13.57 3.22
C GLY A 311 -2.07 13.04 2.30
N ALA A 312 -2.25 11.84 1.75
CA ALA A 312 -1.31 11.23 0.80
C ALA A 312 -1.13 12.07 -0.47
N ALA A 313 -2.24 12.57 -1.04
CA ALA A 313 -2.24 13.44 -2.22
C ALA A 313 -1.65 14.84 -1.98
N SER A 314 -1.46 15.23 -0.71
CA SER A 314 -0.94 16.54 -0.31
C SER A 314 0.48 16.46 0.24
N LEU A 315 1.09 15.29 0.29
CA LEU A 315 2.36 15.04 0.99
C LEU A 315 3.49 15.97 0.50
N GLU A 316 3.59 16.24 -0.79
CA GLU A 316 4.58 17.19 -1.34
C GLU A 316 4.43 18.60 -0.79
N ARG A 317 3.19 19.08 -0.62
CA ARG A 317 2.92 20.41 -0.05
C ARG A 317 3.16 20.46 1.45
N LEU A 318 2.90 19.35 2.17
CA LEU A 318 3.12 19.24 3.62
C LEU A 318 4.61 19.23 3.99
N ILE A 319 5.48 18.78 3.09
CA ILE A 319 6.94 18.81 3.29
C ILE A 319 7.50 20.26 3.20
N SER A 320 6.78 21.18 2.56
CA SER A 320 7.17 22.61 2.61
C SER A 320 6.78 23.22 3.96
N LYS A 321 7.77 23.80 4.68
CA LYS A 321 7.60 24.35 6.05
C LYS A 321 6.35 25.23 6.26
N LYS A 322 5.86 25.86 5.18
CA LYS A 322 4.76 26.84 5.22
C LYS A 322 3.38 26.19 5.45
N TYR A 323 3.22 24.91 5.09
CA TYR A 323 1.94 24.19 5.20
C TYR A 323 1.92 23.13 6.31
N SER A 324 3.11 22.74 6.82
CA SER A 324 3.24 21.77 7.92
C SER A 324 2.61 22.29 9.22
N LEU A 325 2.76 23.58 9.53
CA LEU A 325 2.16 24.21 10.71
C LEU A 325 0.63 24.29 10.63
N PHE A 326 0.08 24.47 9.42
CA PHE A 326 -1.37 24.52 9.22
C PHE A 326 -2.01 23.13 9.40
N PHE A 327 -1.32 22.07 9.00
CA PHE A 327 -1.81 20.70 9.13
C PHE A 327 -1.76 20.19 10.59
N ILE A 328 -0.68 20.55 11.33
CA ILE A 328 -0.54 20.20 12.76
C ILE A 328 -1.57 20.93 13.62
N GLY A 329 -1.99 22.16 13.22
CA GLY A 329 -3.01 22.90 13.94
C GLY A 329 -4.45 22.44 13.64
N PHE A 330 -4.66 21.56 12.66
CA PHE A 330 -5.99 21.07 12.26
C PHE A 330 -6.23 19.60 12.64
N SER A 331 -5.20 18.87 13.06
CA SER A 331 -5.26 17.49 13.55
C SER A 331 -5.35 17.44 15.06
#